data_0ac403a888ca4e6c92802cf83fc52fe8
#
_entry.id   0ac403a888ca4e6c92802cf83fc52fe8
#
_cell.length_a   1.000
_cell.length_b   1.000
_cell.length_c   1.000
_cell.angle_alpha   90.00
_cell.angle_beta   90.00
_cell.angle_gamma   90.00
#
_symmetry.space_group_name_H-M   'P 1'
#
loop_
_entity.id
_entity.type
_entity.pdbx_description
1 polymer ?
#
loop_
_entity_poly.entity_id
_entity_poly.type
_entity_poly.pdbx_seq_one_letter_code
_entity_poly.pdbx_strand_id
1 'polypeptide(L)'
;MGTDKVDKRLLGPVLAGFFIMGFCDMVAPITGRIAAELPPDRQQLVSFLPTMVFLWFLVLSLPIAAVMNRIGRKATALTGYAFTVVGLMVPYAAGTGCAPVWYFVGFGLLGIGNTAIQVAVNPLLATSVPESRMTSYLTVGQIFRNTSLLLLAPVVTALTAWTGSWRLL
;
A
#
# COMPACT_ATOMS: atom_id res chain seq x y z
N MET A 1 -22.82 -9.01 22.75
CA MET A 1 -22.12 -8.62 23.98
C MET A 1 -20.71 -8.21 23.55
N GLY A 2 -20.52 -6.97 23.14
CA GLY A 2 -19.22 -6.44 22.71
C GLY A 2 -18.31 -6.35 23.93
N THR A 3 -17.10 -6.89 23.82
CA THR A 3 -16.07 -6.72 24.85
C THR A 3 -15.72 -5.25 24.93
N ASP A 4 -15.98 -4.63 26.06
CA ASP A 4 -15.68 -3.21 26.34
C ASP A 4 -14.16 -2.94 26.42
N LYS A 5 -13.34 -3.91 26.05
CA LYS A 5 -11.88 -3.88 26.12
C LYS A 5 -11.27 -3.92 24.72
N VAL A 6 -10.32 -3.03 24.51
CA VAL A 6 -9.47 -3.00 23.30
C VAL A 6 -8.55 -4.22 23.32
N ASP A 7 -8.57 -5.01 22.24
CA ASP A 7 -7.60 -6.10 22.06
C ASP A 7 -6.25 -5.54 21.59
N LYS A 8 -5.38 -5.27 22.56
CA LYS A 8 -4.04 -4.72 22.32
C LYS A 8 -3.16 -5.61 21.44
N ARG A 9 -3.44 -6.93 21.39
CA ARG A 9 -2.66 -7.88 20.59
C ARG A 9 -2.93 -7.71 19.10
N LEU A 10 -4.18 -7.38 18.74
CA LEU A 10 -4.58 -7.15 17.36
C LEU A 10 -4.37 -5.71 16.93
N LEU A 11 -4.49 -4.75 17.85
CA LEU A 11 -4.39 -3.33 17.54
C LEU A 11 -3.03 -2.94 16.94
N GLY A 12 -1.92 -3.44 17.49
CA GLY A 12 -0.57 -3.17 16.98
C GLY A 12 -0.40 -3.57 15.50
N PRO A 13 -0.63 -4.84 15.15
CA PRO A 13 -0.58 -5.29 13.76
C PRO A 13 -1.55 -4.55 12.81
N VAL A 14 -2.72 -4.16 13.31
CA VAL A 14 -3.70 -3.38 12.51
C VAL A 14 -3.18 -1.98 12.21
N LEU A 15 -2.63 -1.27 13.20
CA LEU A 15 -2.04 0.04 13.00
C LEU A 15 -0.79 -0.02 12.10
N ALA A 16 0.02 -1.07 12.21
CA ALA A 16 1.10 -1.33 11.27
C ALA A 16 0.56 -1.54 9.84
N GLY A 17 -0.61 -2.17 9.69
CA GLY A 17 -1.30 -2.29 8.41
C GLY A 17 -1.64 -0.93 7.80
N PHE A 18 -2.17 0.01 8.57
CA PHE A 18 -2.41 1.38 8.11
C PHE A 18 -1.11 2.08 7.70
N PHE A 19 -0.03 1.88 8.45
CA PHE A 19 1.27 2.44 8.10
C PHE A 19 1.77 1.91 6.74
N ILE A 20 1.66 0.61 6.48
CA ILE A 20 2.03 -0.01 5.20
C ILE A 20 1.12 0.49 4.05
N MET A 21 -0.17 0.71 4.31
CA MET A 21 -1.07 1.30 3.32
C MET A 21 -0.59 2.69 2.87
N GLY A 22 -0.10 3.53 3.80
CA GLY A 22 0.48 4.82 3.45
C GLY A 22 1.74 4.69 2.57
N PHE A 23 2.50 3.64 2.75
CA PHE A 23 3.61 3.28 1.86
C PHE A 23 3.12 2.97 0.43
N CYS A 24 2.02 2.25 0.28
CA CYS A 24 1.44 1.96 -1.02
C CYS A 24 0.91 3.22 -1.74
N ASP A 25 0.52 4.25 -0.99
CA ASP A 25 0.02 5.51 -1.55
C ASP A 25 1.12 6.40 -2.16
N MET A 26 2.41 6.04 -2.00
CA MET A 26 3.55 6.75 -2.60
C MET A 26 3.66 6.64 -4.10
N VAL A 27 2.85 5.87 -4.74
CA VAL A 27 2.91 5.70 -6.19
C VAL A 27 2.91 7.06 -6.90
N ALA A 28 2.09 8.02 -6.46
CA ALA A 28 2.02 9.33 -7.09
C ALA A 28 3.34 10.14 -6.99
N PRO A 29 3.95 10.35 -5.82
CA PRO A 29 5.24 11.05 -5.75
C PRO A 29 6.41 10.30 -6.43
N ILE A 30 6.42 8.97 -6.43
CA ILE A 30 7.45 8.17 -7.09
C ILE A 30 7.32 8.22 -8.61
N THR A 31 6.12 8.34 -9.15
CA THR A 31 5.86 8.42 -10.60
C THR A 31 6.70 9.50 -11.29
N GLY A 32 6.86 10.67 -10.65
CA GLY A 32 7.70 11.74 -11.20
C GLY A 32 9.18 11.36 -11.31
N ARG A 33 9.70 10.58 -10.36
CA ARG A 33 11.10 10.10 -10.42
C ARG A 33 11.29 9.03 -11.48
N ILE A 34 10.32 8.13 -11.63
CA ILE A 34 10.33 7.11 -12.69
C ILE A 34 10.27 7.79 -14.06
N ALA A 35 9.41 8.81 -14.22
CA ALA A 35 9.29 9.55 -15.46
C ALA A 35 10.63 10.23 -15.85
N ALA A 36 11.37 10.79 -14.89
CA ALA A 36 12.64 11.44 -15.13
C ALA A 36 13.74 10.47 -15.63
N GLU A 37 13.62 9.17 -15.40
CA GLU A 37 14.57 8.14 -15.89
C GLU A 37 14.23 7.62 -17.29
N LEU A 38 13.05 7.94 -17.81
CA LEU A 38 12.58 7.44 -19.09
C LEU A 38 12.69 8.48 -20.21
N PRO A 39 12.85 8.03 -21.47
CA PRO A 39 12.80 8.92 -22.62
C PRO A 39 11.49 9.71 -22.69
N PRO A 40 11.51 10.95 -23.25
CA PRO A 40 10.34 11.85 -23.27
C PRO A 40 9.07 11.24 -23.88
N ASP A 41 9.22 10.38 -24.87
CA ASP A 41 8.13 9.65 -25.54
C ASP A 41 7.40 8.65 -24.61
N ARG A 42 8.05 8.20 -23.53
CA ARG A 42 7.53 7.22 -22.59
C ARG A 42 7.10 7.80 -21.25
N GLN A 43 7.46 9.05 -20.95
CA GLN A 43 7.12 9.72 -19.70
C GLN A 43 5.61 9.82 -19.49
N GLN A 44 4.84 10.06 -20.55
CA GLN A 44 3.39 10.16 -20.47
C GLN A 44 2.74 8.84 -20.04
N LEU A 45 3.28 7.69 -20.46
CA LEU A 45 2.75 6.38 -20.06
C LEU A 45 2.85 6.16 -18.55
N VAL A 46 3.96 6.59 -17.96
CA VAL A 46 4.22 6.42 -16.52
C VAL A 46 3.25 7.25 -15.67
N SER A 47 2.75 8.37 -16.20
CA SER A 47 1.74 9.21 -15.50
C SER A 47 0.42 8.48 -15.22
N PHE A 48 0.15 7.37 -15.90
CA PHE A 48 -1.01 6.52 -15.64
C PHE A 48 -0.82 5.53 -14.47
N LEU A 49 0.40 5.37 -13.93
CA LEU A 49 0.65 4.42 -12.84
C LEU A 49 -0.22 4.67 -11.59
N PRO A 50 -0.37 5.90 -11.08
CA PRO A 50 -1.26 6.15 -9.95
C PRO A 50 -2.72 5.79 -10.26
N THR A 51 -3.20 6.16 -11.45
CA THR A 51 -4.56 5.84 -11.90
C THR A 51 -4.80 4.34 -11.93
N MET A 52 -3.81 3.56 -12.38
CA MET A 52 -3.91 2.11 -12.42
C MET A 52 -4.04 1.50 -11.02
N VAL A 53 -3.27 1.98 -10.05
CA VAL A 53 -3.36 1.48 -8.66
C VAL A 53 -4.75 1.73 -8.07
N PHE A 54 -5.32 2.93 -8.29
CA PHE A 54 -6.66 3.26 -7.82
C PHE A 54 -7.76 2.53 -8.60
N LEU A 55 -7.54 2.26 -9.90
CA LEU A 55 -8.45 1.47 -10.71
C LEU A 55 -8.62 0.04 -10.14
N TRP A 56 -7.52 -0.58 -9.71
CA TRP A 56 -7.58 -1.89 -9.06
C TRP A 56 -8.40 -1.85 -7.78
N PHE A 57 -8.32 -0.76 -7.01
CA PHE A 57 -9.18 -0.61 -5.84
C PHE A 57 -10.67 -0.57 -6.22
N LEU A 58 -11.03 0.16 -7.26
CA LEU A 58 -12.41 0.22 -7.75
C LEU A 58 -12.91 -1.14 -8.21
N VAL A 59 -12.12 -1.86 -9.01
CA VAL A 59 -12.55 -3.12 -9.65
C VAL A 59 -12.51 -4.30 -8.68
N LEU A 60 -11.48 -4.39 -7.83
CA LEU A 60 -11.22 -5.58 -7.02
C LEU A 60 -11.75 -5.49 -5.58
N SER A 61 -12.21 -4.33 -5.10
CA SER A 61 -12.70 -4.19 -3.73
C SER A 61 -13.84 -5.18 -3.39
N LEU A 62 -14.82 -5.32 -4.28
CA LEU A 62 -15.93 -6.25 -4.11
C LEU A 62 -15.51 -7.73 -4.23
N PRO A 63 -14.79 -8.15 -5.28
CA PRO A 63 -14.27 -9.52 -5.37
C PRO A 63 -13.38 -9.90 -4.18
N ILE A 64 -12.49 -9.03 -3.75
CA ILE A 64 -11.62 -9.29 -2.59
C ILE A 64 -12.43 -9.36 -1.31
N ALA A 65 -13.46 -8.54 -1.13
CA ALA A 65 -14.36 -8.65 0.02
C ALA A 65 -15.10 -10.01 0.04
N ALA A 66 -15.53 -10.50 -1.12
CA ALA A 66 -16.14 -11.83 -1.23
C ALA A 66 -15.14 -12.95 -0.89
N VAL A 67 -13.91 -12.86 -1.36
CA VAL A 67 -12.82 -13.79 -1.01
C VAL A 67 -12.51 -13.71 0.48
N MET A 68 -12.42 -12.50 1.06
CA MET A 68 -12.18 -12.28 2.48
C MET A 68 -13.23 -12.98 3.37
N ASN A 69 -14.49 -13.00 2.94
CA ASN A 69 -15.54 -13.70 3.68
C ASN A 69 -15.32 -15.23 3.71
N ARG A 70 -14.57 -15.79 2.76
CA ARG A 70 -14.26 -17.24 2.70
C ARG A 70 -12.97 -17.59 3.44
N ILE A 71 -11.89 -16.84 3.22
CA ILE A 71 -10.56 -17.16 3.77
C ILE A 71 -10.26 -16.42 5.08
N GLY A 72 -11.08 -15.42 5.43
CA GLY A 72 -10.93 -14.61 6.64
C GLY A 72 -10.05 -13.37 6.46
N ARG A 73 -10.24 -12.40 7.34
CA ARG A 73 -9.60 -11.07 7.30
C ARG A 73 -8.08 -11.13 7.40
N LYS A 74 -7.56 -11.98 8.31
CA LYS A 74 -6.11 -12.13 8.52
C LYS A 74 -5.42 -12.69 7.27
N ALA A 75 -5.97 -13.74 6.68
CA ALA A 75 -5.40 -14.34 5.48
C ALA A 75 -5.42 -13.35 4.31
N THR A 76 -6.51 -12.61 4.13
CA THR A 76 -6.64 -11.58 3.10
C THR A 76 -5.61 -10.45 3.29
N ALA A 77 -5.38 -9.99 4.53
CA ALA A 77 -4.34 -8.99 4.80
C ALA A 77 -2.94 -9.54 4.46
N LEU A 78 -2.62 -10.77 4.88
CA LEU A 78 -1.33 -11.39 4.61
C LEU A 78 -1.08 -11.60 3.11
N THR A 79 -2.08 -12.03 2.36
CA THR A 79 -1.97 -12.13 0.89
C THR A 79 -1.79 -10.76 0.25
N GLY A 80 -2.47 -9.73 0.77
CA GLY A 80 -2.27 -8.34 0.34
C GLY A 80 -0.83 -7.87 0.54
N TYR A 81 -0.23 -8.13 1.70
CA TYR A 81 1.18 -7.81 1.96
C TYR A 81 2.13 -8.56 1.01
N ALA A 82 1.87 -9.83 0.76
CA ALA A 82 2.67 -10.62 -0.18
C ALA A 82 2.63 -10.01 -1.60
N PHE A 83 1.44 -9.67 -2.11
CA PHE A 83 1.30 -9.00 -3.41
C PHE A 83 2.01 -7.64 -3.45
N THR A 84 1.94 -6.86 -2.38
CA THR A 84 2.63 -5.56 -2.27
C THR A 84 4.15 -5.75 -2.36
N VAL A 85 4.71 -6.69 -1.60
CA VAL A 85 6.16 -6.97 -1.62
C VAL A 85 6.60 -7.44 -2.99
N VAL A 86 5.89 -8.40 -3.59
CA VAL A 86 6.21 -8.89 -4.94
C VAL A 86 6.11 -7.75 -5.95
N GLY A 87 5.07 -6.91 -5.86
CA GLY A 87 4.87 -5.77 -6.74
C GLY A 87 6.03 -4.76 -6.69
N LEU A 88 6.59 -4.51 -5.52
CA LEU A 88 7.77 -3.64 -5.36
C LEU A 88 9.06 -4.29 -5.88
N MET A 89 9.19 -5.60 -5.73
CA MET A 89 10.38 -6.33 -6.20
C MET A 89 10.47 -6.39 -7.73
N VAL A 90 9.36 -6.34 -8.46
CA VAL A 90 9.36 -6.45 -9.93
C VAL A 90 10.15 -5.33 -10.60
N PRO A 91 9.89 -4.03 -10.37
CA PRO A 91 10.68 -2.95 -10.96
C PRO A 91 12.13 -2.95 -10.46
N TYR A 92 12.36 -3.35 -9.21
CA TYR A 92 13.70 -3.47 -8.64
C TYR A 92 14.54 -4.53 -9.38
N ALA A 93 13.99 -5.72 -9.59
CA ALA A 93 14.65 -6.83 -10.28
C ALA A 93 14.87 -6.54 -11.79
N ALA A 94 13.98 -5.75 -12.40
CA ALA A 94 14.10 -5.37 -13.80
C ALA A 94 15.25 -4.38 -14.07
N GLY A 95 15.77 -3.72 -13.04
CA GLY A 95 16.94 -2.84 -13.13
C GLY A 95 16.67 -1.43 -13.66
N THR A 96 17.76 -0.63 -13.80
CA THR A 96 17.69 0.76 -14.26
C THR A 96 17.38 0.84 -15.76
N GLY A 97 16.47 1.76 -16.14
CA GLY A 97 16.08 1.93 -17.54
C GLY A 97 15.24 0.80 -18.12
N CYS A 98 14.63 -0.02 -17.25
CA CYS A 98 13.74 -1.09 -17.71
C CYS A 98 12.55 -0.54 -18.51
N ALA A 99 11.99 -1.40 -19.38
CA ALA A 99 10.81 -1.02 -20.15
C ALA A 99 9.63 -0.64 -19.23
N PRO A 100 8.82 0.37 -19.60
CA PRO A 100 7.68 0.83 -18.78
C PRO A 100 6.74 -0.30 -18.32
N VAL A 101 6.66 -1.38 -19.09
CA VAL A 101 5.81 -2.54 -18.78
C VAL A 101 6.12 -3.14 -17.41
N TRP A 102 7.37 -3.15 -16.97
CA TRP A 102 7.75 -3.69 -15.67
C TRP A 102 7.23 -2.83 -14.51
N TYR A 103 7.18 -1.51 -14.70
CA TYR A 103 6.53 -0.62 -13.74
C TYR A 103 5.02 -0.89 -13.69
N PHE A 104 4.36 -1.08 -14.83
CA PHE A 104 2.93 -1.41 -14.87
C PHE A 104 2.62 -2.74 -14.19
N VAL A 105 3.43 -3.78 -14.40
CA VAL A 105 3.28 -5.07 -13.74
C VAL A 105 3.48 -4.91 -12.22
N GLY A 106 4.56 -4.27 -11.80
CA GLY A 106 4.87 -4.08 -10.38
C GLY A 106 3.81 -3.26 -9.65
N PHE A 107 3.45 -2.09 -10.18
CA PHE A 107 2.42 -1.24 -9.59
C PHE A 107 1.01 -1.82 -9.72
N GLY A 108 0.75 -2.66 -10.72
CA GLY A 108 -0.47 -3.44 -10.82
C GLY A 108 -0.60 -4.42 -9.65
N LEU A 109 0.43 -5.20 -9.38
CA LEU A 109 0.48 -6.11 -8.23
C LEU A 109 0.39 -5.37 -6.89
N LEU A 110 1.07 -4.22 -6.77
CA LEU A 110 0.98 -3.35 -5.61
C LEU A 110 -0.45 -2.85 -5.40
N GLY A 111 -1.14 -2.44 -6.46
CA GLY A 111 -2.54 -1.99 -6.40
C GLY A 111 -3.49 -3.10 -5.94
N ILE A 112 -3.31 -4.32 -6.43
CA ILE A 112 -4.06 -5.51 -5.97
C ILE A 112 -3.79 -5.75 -4.48
N GLY A 113 -2.51 -5.74 -4.07
CA GLY A 113 -2.09 -5.91 -2.69
C GLY A 113 -2.68 -4.85 -1.77
N ASN A 114 -2.55 -3.57 -2.15
CA ASN A 114 -3.10 -2.44 -1.39
C ASN A 114 -4.62 -2.54 -1.23
N THR A 115 -5.34 -2.95 -2.28
CA THR A 115 -6.78 -3.19 -2.21
C THR A 115 -7.12 -4.29 -1.18
N ALA A 116 -6.40 -5.40 -1.20
CA ALA A 116 -6.61 -6.50 -0.26
C ALA A 116 -6.34 -6.07 1.19
N ILE A 117 -5.28 -5.29 1.42
CA ILE A 117 -4.96 -4.74 2.75
C ILE A 117 -6.09 -3.81 3.22
N GLN A 118 -6.52 -2.86 2.39
CA GLN A 118 -7.57 -1.89 2.74
C GLN A 118 -8.89 -2.57 3.08
N VAL A 119 -9.30 -3.56 2.27
CA VAL A 119 -10.55 -4.31 2.47
C VAL A 119 -10.49 -5.13 3.77
N ALA A 120 -9.33 -5.65 4.16
CA ALA A 120 -9.19 -6.51 5.33
C ALA A 120 -8.91 -5.73 6.63
N VAL A 121 -8.07 -4.69 6.59
CA VAL A 121 -7.59 -3.98 7.79
C VAL A 121 -8.69 -3.17 8.46
N ASN A 122 -9.56 -2.51 7.70
CA ASN A 122 -10.68 -1.74 8.27
C ASN A 122 -11.65 -2.62 9.09
N PRO A 123 -12.18 -3.76 8.57
CA PRO A 123 -13.00 -4.65 9.37
C PRO A 123 -12.23 -5.34 10.50
N LEU A 124 -10.91 -5.55 10.35
CA LEU A 124 -10.08 -6.11 11.40
C LEU A 124 -9.97 -5.15 12.59
N LEU A 125 -9.82 -3.85 12.32
CA LEU A 125 -9.88 -2.82 13.35
C LEU A 125 -11.23 -2.84 14.08
N ALA A 126 -12.34 -2.96 13.36
CA ALA A 126 -13.69 -3.01 13.93
C ALA A 126 -13.89 -4.17 14.92
N THR A 127 -13.17 -5.28 14.75
CA THR A 127 -13.21 -6.41 15.70
C THR A 127 -12.24 -6.26 16.87
N SER A 128 -11.29 -5.32 16.77
CA SER A 128 -10.23 -5.12 17.76
C SER A 128 -10.56 -4.05 18.80
N VAL A 129 -11.60 -3.23 18.54
CA VAL A 129 -11.96 -2.10 19.40
C VAL A 129 -13.45 -2.06 19.68
N PRO A 130 -13.87 -1.49 20.82
CA PRO A 130 -15.30 -1.28 21.13
C PRO A 130 -15.95 -0.36 20.11
N GLU A 131 -17.21 -0.60 19.79
CA GLU A 131 -17.98 0.19 18.82
C GLU A 131 -18.02 1.68 19.18
N SER A 132 -18.11 2.00 20.48
CA SER A 132 -18.08 3.38 21.01
C SER A 132 -16.79 4.14 20.71
N ARG A 133 -15.67 3.44 20.44
CA ARG A 133 -14.36 4.03 20.14
C ARG A 133 -13.89 3.80 18.70
N MET A 134 -14.70 3.15 17.88
CA MET A 134 -14.38 2.78 16.52
C MET A 134 -13.87 3.96 15.68
N THR A 135 -14.62 5.06 15.70
CA THR A 135 -14.26 6.28 14.94
C THR A 135 -12.90 6.85 15.38
N SER A 136 -12.65 6.89 16.69
CA SER A 136 -11.37 7.39 17.21
C SER A 136 -10.19 6.54 16.73
N TYR A 137 -10.31 5.22 16.76
CA TYR A 137 -9.25 4.32 16.30
C TYR A 137 -9.08 4.32 14.79
N LEU A 138 -10.15 4.50 14.01
CA LEU A 138 -10.05 4.74 12.57
C LEU A 138 -9.26 6.02 12.28
N THR A 139 -9.54 7.10 13.01
CA THR A 139 -8.78 8.36 12.89
C THR A 139 -7.29 8.14 13.22
N VAL A 140 -6.99 7.42 14.30
CA VAL A 140 -5.60 7.05 14.64
C VAL A 140 -4.96 6.24 13.51
N GLY A 141 -5.66 5.27 12.93
CA GLY A 141 -5.19 4.52 11.77
C GLY A 141 -4.86 5.42 10.58
N GLN A 142 -5.73 6.39 10.26
CA GLN A 142 -5.45 7.35 9.19
C GLN A 142 -4.26 8.28 9.51
N ILE A 143 -4.05 8.63 10.78
CA ILE A 143 -2.84 9.37 11.19
C ILE A 143 -1.59 8.53 10.92
N PHE A 144 -1.59 7.24 11.27
CA PHE A 144 -0.47 6.33 10.98
C PHE A 144 -0.20 6.24 9.46
N ARG A 145 -1.26 6.12 8.65
CA ARG A 145 -1.18 6.10 7.19
C ARG A 145 -0.56 7.37 6.64
N ASN A 146 -1.06 8.54 7.04
CA ASN A 146 -0.55 9.83 6.57
C ASN A 146 0.86 10.13 7.11
N THR A 147 1.19 9.68 8.32
CA THR A 147 2.53 9.82 8.90
C THR A 147 3.55 9.01 8.10
N SER A 148 3.20 7.79 7.67
CA SER A 148 4.11 7.00 6.82
C SER A 148 4.39 7.72 5.49
N LEU A 149 3.38 8.30 4.87
CA LEU A 149 3.53 9.08 3.63
C LEU A 149 4.41 10.33 3.83
N LEU A 150 4.25 11.02 4.96
CA LEU A 150 5.05 12.20 5.29
C LEU A 150 6.52 11.85 5.59
N LEU A 151 6.76 10.76 6.34
CA LEU A 151 8.10 10.32 6.70
C LEU A 151 8.89 9.78 5.50
N LEU A 152 8.19 9.33 4.50
CA LEU A 152 8.80 8.66 3.38
C LEU A 152 9.59 9.61 2.46
N ALA A 153 9.13 10.85 2.26
CA ALA A 153 9.86 11.82 1.46
C ALA A 153 11.29 12.09 2.00
N PRO A 154 11.49 12.38 3.30
CA PRO A 154 12.84 12.50 3.86
C PRO A 154 13.62 11.18 3.86
N VAL A 155 12.97 10.03 4.08
CA VAL A 155 13.61 8.71 4.02
C VAL A 155 14.13 8.42 2.61
N VAL A 156 13.30 8.63 1.58
CA VAL A 156 13.72 8.51 0.16
C VAL A 156 14.93 9.40 -0.13
N THR A 157 14.87 10.64 0.32
CA THR A 157 15.96 11.61 0.09
C THR A 157 17.25 11.18 0.78
N ALA A 158 17.18 10.76 2.04
CA ALA A 158 18.32 10.29 2.81
C ALA A 158 18.94 9.02 2.21
N LEU A 159 18.11 8.04 1.84
CA LEU A 159 18.59 6.80 1.22
C LEU A 159 19.19 7.05 -0.16
N THR A 160 18.59 7.93 -0.95
CA THR A 160 19.16 8.31 -2.26
C THR A 160 20.51 8.99 -2.09
N ALA A 161 20.66 9.85 -1.08
CA ALA A 161 21.94 10.50 -0.78
C ALA A 161 23.02 9.49 -0.30
N TRP A 162 22.60 8.44 0.41
CA TRP A 162 23.52 7.42 0.97
C TRP A 162 23.94 6.37 -0.05
N THR A 163 22.99 5.89 -0.86
CA THR A 163 23.18 4.74 -1.75
C THR A 163 23.34 5.13 -3.22
N GLY A 164 23.14 6.41 -3.56
CA GLY A 164 23.11 6.89 -4.94
C GLY A 164 21.91 6.41 -5.76
N SER A 165 20.98 5.64 -5.15
CA SER A 165 19.81 5.09 -5.84
C SER A 165 18.57 5.16 -4.96
N TRP A 166 17.49 5.73 -5.48
CA TRP A 166 16.17 5.76 -4.83
C TRP A 166 15.42 4.42 -4.92
N ARG A 167 15.93 3.47 -5.70
CA ARG A 167 15.28 2.18 -6.02
C ARG A 167 15.39 1.14 -4.89
N LEU A 168 16.16 1.41 -3.85
CA LEU A 168 16.28 0.55 -2.68
C LEU A 168 15.11 0.69 -1.69
N LEU A 169 14.10 1.40 -2.09
CA LEU A 169 12.84 1.62 -1.37
C LEU A 169 11.73 0.75 -1.90
#